data_1ecbcb4e724595df52cfc562f0855eed
#
_entry.id   1ecbcb4e724595df52cfc562f0855eed
#
_cell.length_a   1.000
_cell.length_b   1.000
_cell.length_c   1.000
_cell.angle_alpha   90.00
_cell.angle_beta   90.00
_cell.angle_gamma   90.00
#
_symmetry.space_group_name_H-M   'P 1'
#
loop_
_entity.id
_entity.type
_entity.pdbx_description
1 polymer ?
#
loop_
_entity_poly.entity_id
_entity_poly.type
_entity_poly.pdbx_seq_one_letter_code
_entity_poly.pdbx_strand_id
1 'polypeptide(L)'
;MTKPSVLDLMLLVCRVERKITTTLSMMSYGAKLSLLNTMITSLAIFALCTLKLPPKILELLDKLRTKCMWTKKTEQGDKCNSLASWDMVCRPKASGGLGVLNLKIQGDALLLKYLHKFYNHSDLPWVELIWSTYYENKIPHAMDACGSFWWRHVAKLMPTFRGITQAQILHG
;
A
#
# COMPACT_ATOMS: atom_id res chain seq x y z
N MET A 1 12.02 -16.92 -7.13
CA MET A 1 11.13 -15.78 -7.50
C MET A 1 11.99 -14.57 -7.78
N THR A 2 11.93 -14.04 -8.99
CA THR A 2 12.61 -12.80 -9.38
C THR A 2 11.86 -11.59 -8.88
N LYS A 3 12.58 -10.53 -8.52
CA LYS A 3 11.99 -9.25 -8.13
C LYS A 3 11.22 -8.67 -9.32
N PRO A 4 9.93 -8.26 -9.18
CA PRO A 4 9.21 -7.65 -10.28
C PRO A 4 9.93 -6.38 -10.74
N SER A 5 10.04 -6.22 -12.05
CA SER A 5 10.66 -5.04 -12.63
C SER A 5 9.73 -3.83 -12.50
N VAL A 6 10.29 -2.63 -12.65
CA VAL A 6 9.46 -1.41 -12.68
C VAL A 6 8.49 -1.46 -13.87
N LEU A 7 8.87 -2.11 -14.98
CA LEU A 7 8.01 -2.28 -16.16
C LEU A 7 6.78 -3.14 -15.85
N ASP A 8 6.94 -4.23 -15.09
CA ASP A 8 5.80 -5.08 -14.69
C ASP A 8 4.80 -4.30 -13.83
N LEU A 9 5.31 -3.41 -12.97
CA LEU A 9 4.47 -2.55 -12.12
C LEU A 9 3.83 -1.38 -12.89
N MET A 10 4.39 -0.97 -14.04
CA MET A 10 3.76 0.03 -14.92
C MET A 10 2.43 -0.46 -15.49
N LEU A 11 2.22 -1.76 -15.66
CA LEU A 11 0.93 -2.32 -16.06
C LEU A 11 -0.18 -1.98 -15.05
N LEU A 12 0.14 -1.95 -13.76
CA LEU A 12 -0.79 -1.51 -12.72
C LEU A 12 -1.16 -0.02 -12.91
N VAL A 13 -0.15 0.82 -13.14
CA VAL A 13 -0.35 2.26 -13.37
C VAL A 13 -1.24 2.49 -14.60
N CYS A 14 -0.96 1.80 -15.72
CA CYS A 14 -1.76 1.88 -16.94
C CYS A 14 -3.21 1.39 -16.73
N ARG A 15 -3.43 0.37 -15.90
CA ARG A 15 -4.80 -0.08 -15.56
C ARG A 15 -5.57 0.98 -14.79
N VAL A 16 -4.92 1.62 -13.81
CA VAL A 16 -5.50 2.73 -13.05
C VAL A 16 -5.81 3.90 -13.97
N GLU A 17 -4.87 4.30 -14.84
CA GLU A 17 -5.04 5.40 -15.77
C GLU A 17 -6.23 5.17 -16.72
N ARG A 18 -6.34 3.98 -17.30
CA ARG A 18 -7.46 3.61 -18.18
C ARG A 18 -8.81 3.72 -17.48
N LYS A 19 -8.90 3.29 -16.22
CA LYS A 19 -10.12 3.42 -15.43
C LYS A 19 -10.48 4.87 -15.14
N ILE A 20 -9.48 5.72 -14.94
CA ILE A 20 -9.68 7.15 -14.71
C ILE A 20 -10.20 7.84 -15.98
N THR A 21 -9.58 7.62 -17.13
CA THR A 21 -9.91 8.32 -18.38
C THR A 21 -11.32 8.04 -18.88
N THR A 22 -11.84 6.83 -18.65
CA THR A 22 -13.19 6.45 -19.09
C THR A 22 -14.33 7.08 -18.28
N THR A 23 -14.05 7.61 -17.07
CA THR A 23 -15.13 7.89 -16.10
C THR A 23 -15.20 9.37 -15.66
N LEU A 24 -14.18 10.19 -15.93
CA LEU A 24 -13.99 11.47 -15.25
C LEU A 24 -14.81 12.67 -15.73
N SER A 25 -15.35 12.65 -16.93
CA SER A 25 -15.75 13.88 -17.59
C SER A 25 -17.01 14.56 -17.04
N MET A 26 -17.90 13.82 -16.35
CA MET A 26 -19.19 14.32 -15.89
C MET A 26 -19.47 14.08 -14.39
N MET A 27 -18.49 13.66 -13.62
CA MET A 27 -18.71 13.29 -12.22
C MET A 27 -18.59 14.48 -11.27
N SER A 28 -19.50 14.55 -10.27
CA SER A 28 -19.38 15.43 -9.13
C SER A 28 -18.17 15.06 -8.25
N TYR A 29 -17.70 15.98 -7.40
CA TYR A 29 -16.59 15.70 -6.46
C TYR A 29 -16.86 14.49 -5.55
N GLY A 30 -18.10 14.35 -5.05
CA GLY A 30 -18.49 13.21 -4.23
C GLY A 30 -18.40 11.89 -4.99
N ALA A 31 -18.85 11.87 -6.25
CA ALA A 31 -18.74 10.68 -7.10
C ALA A 31 -17.28 10.33 -7.42
N LYS A 32 -16.42 11.33 -7.66
CA LYS A 32 -14.97 11.12 -7.85
C LYS A 32 -14.31 10.57 -6.60
N LEU A 33 -14.66 11.07 -5.42
CA LEU A 33 -14.16 10.56 -4.14
C LEU A 33 -14.60 9.11 -3.91
N SER A 34 -15.84 8.77 -4.21
CA SER A 34 -16.33 7.40 -4.15
C SER A 34 -15.57 6.49 -5.11
N LEU A 35 -15.39 6.90 -6.37
CA LEU A 35 -14.61 6.17 -7.36
C LEU A 35 -13.16 5.93 -6.90
N LEU A 36 -12.51 6.96 -6.33
CA LEU A 36 -11.17 6.86 -5.77
C LEU A 36 -11.09 5.78 -4.68
N ASN A 37 -12.01 5.81 -3.73
CA ASN A 37 -11.96 4.91 -2.58
C ASN A 37 -12.39 3.47 -2.95
N THR A 38 -13.33 3.29 -3.86
CA THR A 38 -13.82 1.95 -4.23
C THR A 38 -12.97 1.29 -5.31
N MET A 39 -12.82 1.92 -6.46
CA MET A 39 -12.21 1.27 -7.63
C MET A 39 -10.70 1.46 -7.70
N ILE A 40 -10.23 2.72 -7.59
CA ILE A 40 -8.81 3.02 -7.85
C ILE A 40 -7.95 2.51 -6.71
N THR A 41 -8.42 2.70 -5.48
CA THR A 41 -7.70 2.22 -4.30
C THR A 41 -7.67 0.70 -4.24
N SER A 42 -8.76 0.00 -4.60
CA SER A 42 -8.80 -1.47 -4.60
C SER A 42 -7.79 -2.11 -5.57
N LEU A 43 -7.59 -1.51 -6.75
CA LEU A 43 -6.57 -1.97 -7.70
C LEU A 43 -5.14 -1.87 -7.13
N ALA A 44 -4.85 -0.79 -6.41
CA ALA A 44 -3.56 -0.60 -5.75
C ALA A 44 -3.40 -1.56 -4.55
N ILE A 45 -4.44 -1.75 -3.74
CA ILE A 45 -4.43 -2.63 -2.57
C ILE A 45 -4.08 -4.06 -2.95
N PHE A 46 -4.59 -4.58 -4.05
CA PHE A 46 -4.26 -5.93 -4.51
C PHE A 46 -2.74 -6.14 -4.65
N ALA A 47 -2.05 -5.18 -5.25
CA ALA A 47 -0.58 -5.25 -5.36
C ALA A 47 0.11 -5.02 -4.01
N LEU A 48 -0.40 -4.11 -3.18
CA LEU A 48 0.14 -3.79 -1.86
C LEU A 48 0.00 -4.93 -0.84
N CYS A 49 -1.00 -5.81 -1.01
CA CYS A 49 -1.17 -7.01 -0.18
C CYS A 49 -0.02 -8.02 -0.33
N THR A 50 0.64 -8.01 -1.47
CA THR A 50 1.66 -9.02 -1.81
C THR A 50 3.06 -8.44 -1.92
N LEU A 51 3.20 -7.17 -2.28
CA LEU A 51 4.48 -6.55 -2.61
C LEU A 51 4.62 -5.18 -1.96
N LYS A 52 5.83 -4.87 -1.52
CA LYS A 52 6.19 -3.48 -1.22
C LYS A 52 6.47 -2.75 -2.53
N LEU A 53 5.56 -1.85 -2.91
CA LEU A 53 5.71 -1.06 -4.12
C LEU A 53 6.86 -0.05 -3.98
N PRO A 54 7.67 0.17 -5.03
CA PRO A 54 8.67 1.22 -5.05
C PRO A 54 8.03 2.61 -4.88
N PRO A 55 8.71 3.56 -4.19
CA PRO A 55 8.19 4.92 -3.99
C PRO A 55 7.75 5.60 -5.30
N LYS A 56 8.51 5.38 -6.38
CA LYS A 56 8.22 5.91 -7.71
C LYS A 56 6.86 5.49 -8.26
N ILE A 57 6.47 4.23 -8.02
CA ILE A 57 5.15 3.71 -8.44
C ILE A 57 4.04 4.31 -7.57
N LEU A 58 4.26 4.42 -6.25
CA LEU A 58 3.30 5.05 -5.34
C LEU A 58 3.06 6.51 -5.70
N GLU A 59 4.12 7.27 -6.03
CA GLU A 59 4.02 8.66 -6.49
C GLU A 59 3.23 8.78 -7.80
N LEU A 60 3.45 7.87 -8.77
CA LEU A 60 2.68 7.85 -10.01
C LEU A 60 1.19 7.56 -9.76
N LEU A 61 0.89 6.60 -8.90
CA LEU A 61 -0.49 6.29 -8.51
C LEU A 61 -1.15 7.48 -7.81
N ASP A 62 -0.45 8.15 -6.90
CA ASP A 62 -0.97 9.33 -6.22
C ASP A 62 -1.15 10.52 -7.16
N LYS A 63 -0.26 10.72 -8.13
CA LYS A 63 -0.47 11.73 -9.20
C LYS A 63 -1.73 11.45 -10.01
N LEU A 64 -1.98 10.19 -10.39
CA LEU A 64 -3.20 9.81 -11.10
C LEU A 64 -4.45 10.01 -10.25
N ARG A 65 -4.39 9.66 -8.97
CA ARG A 65 -5.48 9.84 -8.00
C ARG A 65 -5.79 11.34 -7.79
N THR A 66 -4.75 12.16 -7.65
CA THR A 66 -4.86 13.62 -7.56
C THR A 66 -5.49 14.20 -8.83
N LYS A 67 -5.02 13.79 -10.00
CA LYS A 67 -5.62 14.18 -11.27
C LYS A 67 -7.08 13.78 -11.35
N CYS A 68 -7.43 12.56 -10.96
CA CYS A 68 -8.82 12.09 -10.88
C CYS A 68 -9.71 13.02 -10.04
N MET A 69 -9.24 13.38 -8.84
CA MET A 69 -10.02 14.21 -7.91
C MET A 69 -10.23 15.63 -8.41
N TRP A 70 -9.18 16.27 -8.96
CA TRP A 70 -9.16 17.71 -9.20
C TRP A 70 -9.39 18.13 -10.65
N THR A 71 -9.40 17.19 -11.62
CA THR A 71 -9.67 17.54 -13.01
C THR A 71 -11.12 17.98 -13.20
N LYS A 72 -11.29 19.16 -13.77
CA LYS A 72 -12.58 19.67 -14.28
C LYS A 72 -12.50 19.79 -15.79
N LYS A 73 -13.57 19.39 -16.47
CA LYS A 73 -13.76 19.76 -17.88
C LYS A 73 -14.13 21.23 -17.94
N THR A 74 -13.43 21.98 -18.76
CA THR A 74 -13.77 23.34 -19.17
C THR A 74 -13.85 23.36 -20.67
N GLU A 75 -14.57 24.32 -21.23
CA GLU A 75 -14.65 24.55 -22.71
C GLU A 75 -13.27 24.73 -23.37
N GLN A 76 -12.27 25.11 -22.56
CA GLN A 76 -10.88 25.33 -22.98
C GLN A 76 -9.96 24.10 -22.76
N GLY A 77 -10.51 22.94 -22.37
CA GLY A 77 -9.76 21.72 -22.08
C GLY A 77 -9.77 21.33 -20.59
N ASP A 78 -9.12 20.19 -20.31
CA ASP A 78 -9.05 19.65 -18.94
C ASP A 78 -8.11 20.48 -18.06
N LYS A 79 -8.65 21.14 -17.04
CA LYS A 79 -7.88 21.91 -16.08
C LYS A 79 -7.81 21.17 -14.74
N CYS A 80 -6.59 20.89 -14.28
CA CYS A 80 -6.36 20.28 -12.98
C CYS A 80 -5.85 21.35 -12.00
N ASN A 81 -6.72 21.85 -11.13
CA ASN A 81 -6.38 22.75 -10.03
C ASN A 81 -6.57 22.01 -8.70
N SER A 82 -5.47 21.66 -8.06
CA SER A 82 -5.52 21.07 -6.73
C SER A 82 -5.94 22.13 -5.70
N LEU A 83 -7.05 21.88 -5.01
CA LEU A 83 -7.58 22.77 -3.97
C LEU A 83 -6.95 22.52 -2.60
N ALA A 84 -6.33 21.36 -2.40
CA ALA A 84 -5.67 20.97 -1.17
C ALA A 84 -4.46 20.08 -1.45
N SER A 85 -3.50 20.05 -0.54
CA SER A 85 -2.38 19.12 -0.62
C SER A 85 -2.88 17.67 -0.52
N TRP A 86 -2.20 16.74 -1.20
CA TRP A 86 -2.61 15.33 -1.19
C TRP A 86 -2.58 14.72 0.22
N ASP A 87 -1.65 15.17 1.05
CA ASP A 87 -1.58 14.74 2.47
C ASP A 87 -2.81 15.18 3.26
N MET A 88 -3.35 16.37 3.01
CA MET A 88 -4.61 16.80 3.63
C MET A 88 -5.80 15.95 3.16
N VAL A 89 -5.84 15.62 1.86
CA VAL A 89 -6.89 14.75 1.30
C VAL A 89 -6.87 13.37 1.95
N CYS A 90 -5.67 12.84 2.24
CA CYS A 90 -5.49 11.53 2.86
C CYS A 90 -5.74 11.51 4.38
N ARG A 91 -5.89 12.65 5.05
CA ARG A 91 -6.20 12.67 6.49
C ARG A 91 -7.57 12.04 6.77
N PRO A 92 -7.74 11.45 7.96
CA PRO A 92 -9.05 10.99 8.42
C PRO A 92 -10.11 12.11 8.41
N LYS A 93 -11.35 11.78 8.15
CA LYS A 93 -12.46 12.74 8.15
C LYS A 93 -12.57 13.47 9.49
N ALA A 94 -12.35 12.79 10.60
CA ALA A 94 -12.32 13.39 11.94
C ALA A 94 -11.24 14.47 12.12
N SER A 95 -10.18 14.44 11.29
CA SER A 95 -9.08 15.41 11.28
C SER A 95 -9.17 16.41 10.11
N GLY A 96 -10.36 16.58 9.53
CA GLY A 96 -10.61 17.54 8.45
C GLY A 96 -10.16 17.07 7.06
N GLY A 97 -9.78 15.81 6.87
CA GLY A 97 -9.45 15.24 5.59
C GLY A 97 -10.65 14.63 4.87
N LEU A 98 -10.43 14.11 3.66
CA LEU A 98 -11.45 13.39 2.87
C LEU A 98 -11.44 11.88 3.13
N GLY A 99 -10.51 11.36 3.93
CA GLY A 99 -10.40 9.95 4.26
C GLY A 99 -9.97 9.07 3.09
N VAL A 100 -9.24 9.62 2.13
CA VAL A 100 -8.62 8.85 1.05
C VAL A 100 -7.44 8.07 1.63
N LEU A 101 -7.37 6.77 1.38
CA LEU A 101 -6.31 5.92 1.92
C LEU A 101 -4.93 6.36 1.42
N ASN A 102 -3.99 6.56 2.35
CA ASN A 102 -2.59 6.76 2.02
C ASN A 102 -1.98 5.40 1.61
N LEU A 103 -1.60 5.25 0.34
CA LEU A 103 -1.14 3.97 -0.21
C LEU A 103 0.14 3.46 0.45
N LYS A 104 1.04 4.35 0.86
CA LYS A 104 2.28 3.99 1.55
C LYS A 104 1.99 3.37 2.90
N ILE A 105 1.21 4.06 3.73
CA ILE A 105 0.82 3.58 5.07
C ILE A 105 0.02 2.29 4.95
N GLN A 106 -0.92 2.24 4.02
CA GLN A 106 -1.75 1.06 3.78
C GLN A 106 -0.92 -0.15 3.33
N GLY A 107 0.08 0.07 2.47
CA GLY A 107 0.98 -0.99 2.02
C GLY A 107 1.80 -1.57 3.18
N ASP A 108 2.38 -0.73 4.03
CA ASP A 108 3.13 -1.18 5.20
C ASP A 108 2.20 -1.91 6.18
N ALA A 109 1.00 -1.41 6.45
CA ALA A 109 0.01 -2.05 7.31
C ALA A 109 -0.42 -3.44 6.78
N LEU A 110 -0.62 -3.57 5.46
CA LEU A 110 -0.96 -4.85 4.85
C LEU A 110 0.18 -5.87 4.93
N LEU A 111 1.42 -5.44 4.86
CA LEU A 111 2.59 -6.32 5.01
C LEU A 111 2.84 -6.72 6.46
N LEU A 112 2.48 -5.87 7.45
CA LEU A 112 2.60 -6.20 8.87
C LEU A 112 1.79 -7.44 9.28
N LYS A 113 0.70 -7.76 8.58
CA LYS A 113 -0.07 -9.00 8.82
C LYS A 113 0.77 -10.28 8.64
N TYR A 114 1.80 -10.25 7.77
CA TYR A 114 2.69 -11.40 7.60
C TYR A 114 3.64 -11.54 8.79
N LEU A 115 4.12 -10.42 9.36
CA LEU A 115 4.90 -10.47 10.61
C LEU A 115 4.06 -10.97 11.78
N HIS A 116 2.80 -10.56 11.88
CA HIS A 116 1.89 -11.10 12.89
C HIS A 116 1.76 -12.63 12.79
N LYS A 117 1.54 -13.16 11.56
CA LYS A 117 1.49 -14.61 11.35
C LYS A 117 2.81 -15.30 11.65
N PHE A 118 3.92 -14.68 11.28
CA PHE A 118 5.27 -15.19 11.52
C PHE A 118 5.58 -15.31 13.03
N TYR A 119 5.35 -14.26 13.81
CA TYR A 119 5.63 -14.26 15.26
C TYR A 119 4.66 -15.13 16.06
N ASN A 120 3.42 -15.28 15.59
CA ASN A 120 2.44 -16.18 16.22
C ASN A 120 2.60 -17.64 15.79
N HIS A 121 3.66 -18.01 15.07
CA HIS A 121 3.88 -19.38 14.59
C HIS A 121 2.61 -19.99 13.96
N SER A 122 1.89 -19.18 13.17
CA SER A 122 0.68 -19.66 12.49
C SER A 122 0.98 -20.91 11.68
N ASP A 123 0.07 -21.88 11.70
CA ASP A 123 0.16 -23.13 10.95
C ASP A 123 0.02 -22.87 9.44
N LEU A 124 1.09 -22.37 8.86
CA LEU A 124 1.20 -22.03 7.44
C LEU A 124 2.55 -22.50 6.91
N PRO A 125 2.58 -23.24 5.77
CA PRO A 125 3.82 -23.82 5.24
C PRO A 125 4.96 -22.81 5.05
N TRP A 126 4.65 -21.57 4.64
CA TRP A 126 5.68 -20.54 4.47
C TRP A 126 6.26 -20.02 5.80
N VAL A 127 5.48 -20.02 6.88
CA VAL A 127 5.95 -19.63 8.23
C VAL A 127 6.94 -20.66 8.73
N GLU A 128 6.57 -21.93 8.69
CA GLU A 128 7.41 -23.04 9.09
C GLU A 128 8.71 -23.10 8.27
N LEU A 129 8.61 -22.94 6.94
CA LEU A 129 9.77 -22.91 6.05
C LEU A 129 10.75 -21.78 6.43
N ILE A 130 10.25 -20.57 6.73
CA ILE A 130 11.11 -19.44 7.09
C ILE A 130 11.75 -19.66 8.45
N TRP A 131 11.01 -20.17 9.44
CA TRP A 131 11.54 -20.47 10.78
C TRP A 131 12.63 -21.56 10.70
N SER A 132 12.36 -22.70 10.09
CA SER A 132 13.31 -23.81 10.00
C SER A 132 14.55 -23.45 9.18
N THR A 133 14.39 -22.68 8.11
CA THR A 133 15.51 -22.35 7.20
C THR A 133 16.42 -21.25 7.73
N TYR A 134 15.85 -20.21 8.38
CA TYR A 134 16.61 -18.99 8.68
C TYR A 134 16.72 -18.67 10.17
N TYR A 135 15.83 -19.19 11.03
CA TYR A 135 15.73 -18.75 12.41
C TYR A 135 15.74 -19.89 13.43
N GLU A 136 16.10 -21.11 13.04
CA GLU A 136 16.12 -22.29 13.94
C GLU A 136 16.92 -22.03 15.24
N ASN A 137 18.04 -21.30 15.12
CA ASN A 137 18.92 -20.97 16.26
C ASN A 137 19.17 -19.47 16.40
N LYS A 138 18.30 -18.62 15.85
CA LYS A 138 18.49 -17.16 15.85
C LYS A 138 17.20 -16.42 16.19
N ILE A 139 17.33 -15.37 16.97
CA ILE A 139 16.22 -14.44 17.21
C ILE A 139 16.03 -13.59 15.94
N PRO A 140 14.82 -13.55 15.37
CA PRO A 140 14.56 -12.75 14.16
C PRO A 140 14.86 -11.27 14.39
N HIS A 141 15.72 -10.69 13.56
CA HIS A 141 16.05 -9.28 13.59
C HIS A 141 15.99 -8.68 12.18
N ALA A 142 15.61 -7.40 12.06
CA ALA A 142 15.46 -6.72 10.77
C ALA A 142 16.77 -6.62 9.97
N MET A 143 17.92 -6.53 10.67
CA MET A 143 19.25 -6.46 10.07
C MET A 143 19.72 -7.80 9.48
N ASP A 144 19.22 -8.91 10.01
CA ASP A 144 19.59 -10.27 9.60
C ASP A 144 18.60 -10.87 8.60
N ALA A 145 17.87 -10.04 7.89
CA ALA A 145 16.84 -10.48 6.94
C ALA A 145 17.47 -11.24 5.77
N CYS A 146 17.52 -12.56 5.90
CA CYS A 146 17.95 -13.51 4.88
C CYS A 146 16.78 -13.91 3.97
N GLY A 147 17.08 -14.61 2.87
CA GLY A 147 16.07 -15.24 2.04
C GLY A 147 15.58 -14.40 0.87
N SER A 148 14.34 -14.62 0.45
CA SER A 148 13.77 -14.01 -0.75
C SER A 148 13.69 -12.50 -0.65
N PHE A 149 13.65 -11.80 -1.80
CA PHE A 149 13.47 -10.35 -1.82
C PHE A 149 12.18 -9.92 -1.10
N TRP A 150 11.11 -10.73 -1.17
CA TRP A 150 9.85 -10.48 -0.51
C TRP A 150 10.02 -10.51 1.02
N TRP A 151 10.61 -11.58 1.56
CA TRP A 151 10.82 -11.72 3.00
C TRP A 151 11.71 -10.61 3.55
N ARG A 152 12.78 -10.25 2.84
CA ARG A 152 13.64 -9.12 3.22
C ARG A 152 12.89 -7.79 3.32
N HIS A 153 11.87 -7.57 2.48
CA HIS A 153 11.02 -6.37 2.58
C HIS A 153 10.07 -6.43 3.78
N VAL A 154 9.47 -7.58 4.05
CA VAL A 154 8.61 -7.79 5.22
C VAL A 154 9.41 -7.67 6.51
N ALA A 155 10.59 -8.29 6.58
CA ALA A 155 11.46 -8.25 7.76
C ALA A 155 11.94 -6.83 8.11
N LYS A 156 12.11 -5.95 7.14
CA LYS A 156 12.41 -4.52 7.41
C LYS A 156 11.34 -3.78 8.20
N LEU A 157 10.13 -4.32 8.25
CA LEU A 157 9.03 -3.76 9.06
C LEU A 157 9.02 -4.29 10.51
N MET A 158 9.92 -5.19 10.89
CA MET A 158 10.00 -5.74 12.26
C MET A 158 10.11 -4.65 13.36
N PRO A 159 10.92 -3.59 13.21
CA PRO A 159 10.96 -2.52 14.21
C PRO A 159 9.60 -1.83 14.38
N THR A 160 8.93 -1.54 13.27
CA THR A 160 7.58 -0.95 13.27
C THR A 160 6.58 -1.90 13.92
N PHE A 161 6.63 -3.19 13.59
CA PHE A 161 5.76 -4.21 14.18
C PHE A 161 5.94 -4.28 15.69
N ARG A 162 7.18 -4.31 16.18
CA ARG A 162 7.49 -4.35 17.63
C ARG A 162 7.02 -3.08 18.34
N GLY A 163 7.08 -1.92 17.70
CA GLY A 163 6.63 -0.65 18.28
C GLY A 163 5.10 -0.55 18.46
N ILE A 164 4.32 -1.30 17.66
CA ILE A 164 2.85 -1.28 17.72
C ILE A 164 2.25 -2.50 18.42
N THR A 165 3.05 -3.53 18.71
CA THR A 165 2.60 -4.76 19.39
C THR A 165 3.15 -4.81 20.79
N GLN A 166 2.28 -5.20 21.74
CA GLN A 166 2.69 -5.56 23.11
C GLN A 166 2.71 -7.08 23.23
N ALA A 167 3.85 -7.65 23.63
CA ALA A 167 3.92 -9.05 23.97
C ALA A 167 3.24 -9.28 25.34
N GLN A 168 2.17 -10.04 25.38
CA GLN A 168 1.63 -10.57 26.64
C GLN A 168 2.43 -11.81 27.02
N ILE A 169 3.22 -11.72 28.07
CA ILE A 169 3.86 -12.88 28.68
C ILE A 169 2.81 -13.54 29.58
N LEU A 170 2.23 -14.62 29.08
CA LEU A 170 1.42 -15.50 29.93
C LEU A 170 2.40 -16.30 30.76
N HIS A 171 2.45 -16.03 32.07
CA HIS A 171 3.13 -16.91 33.02
C HIS A 171 2.40 -18.25 32.99
N GLY A 172 3.09 -19.31 32.55
CA GLY A 172 2.64 -20.68 32.68
C GLY A 172 2.78 -21.15 34.12
#